data_434ea6008be1cc40fa531ba638aee69a
#
_entry.id   434ea6008be1cc40fa531ba638aee69a
#
_cell.length_a   1.000
_cell.length_b   1.000
_cell.length_c   1.000
_cell.angle_alpha   90.00
_cell.angle_beta   90.00
_cell.angle_gamma   90.00
#
_symmetry.space_group_name_H-M   'P 1'
#
loop_
_entity.id
_entity.type
_entity.pdbx_description
1 polymer ?
#
loop_
_entity_poly.entity_id
_entity_poly.type
_entity_poly.pdbx_seq_one_letter_code
_entity_poly.pdbx_strand_id
1 'polypeptide(L)'
;MQHRRSVLALGRAAGIMGVVFAAVTALSCTAYSGAGRDGTLDGLTEPRRSPSDFISREAVLSAAPGTYIEAVLEDRDSTIERWPAHVGQPLRVWIDSTPVLSGPQASFPDAVRSAFSTWVTAGIPLRFSFVPSSRDADIRVHWTDRLDHKTGSTTWRTDRNGWLTQGDITLATHISDGQALDMRGMRAIALHEVGHALGLSHSQNPKDIMAPLIRVDVLSLSDRNTIKLLYSFPAGPIR
;
A
#
# COMPACT_ATOMS: atom_id res chain seq x y z
N MET A 1 3.31 -75.07 0.35
CA MET A 1 2.88 -74.13 1.38
C MET A 1 3.89 -73.00 1.43
N GLN A 2 3.64 -71.93 0.74
CA GLN A 2 4.63 -70.89 0.49
C GLN A 2 4.25 -69.60 1.19
N HIS A 3 5.13 -69.16 2.10
CA HIS A 3 5.08 -67.87 2.72
C HIS A 3 5.49 -66.77 1.73
N ARG A 4 4.63 -65.83 1.43
CA ARG A 4 4.99 -64.59 0.78
C ARG A 4 5.21 -63.50 1.83
N ARG A 5 6.45 -63.03 1.93
CA ARG A 5 6.83 -61.83 2.72
C ARG A 5 6.55 -60.60 1.87
N SER A 6 5.71 -59.71 2.36
CA SER A 6 5.55 -58.37 1.78
C SER A 6 6.53 -57.41 2.47
N VAL A 7 7.37 -56.78 1.68
CA VAL A 7 8.29 -55.73 2.12
C VAL A 7 7.57 -54.40 2.00
N LEU A 8 7.32 -53.75 3.14
CA LEU A 8 6.86 -52.37 3.18
C LEU A 8 8.06 -51.45 2.90
N ALA A 9 8.02 -50.75 1.78
CA ALA A 9 8.92 -49.62 1.51
C ALA A 9 8.40 -48.38 2.22
N LEU A 10 9.13 -47.90 3.22
CA LEU A 10 8.91 -46.57 3.80
C LEU A 10 9.38 -45.51 2.81
N GLY A 11 8.44 -44.91 2.12
CA GLY A 11 8.66 -43.67 1.36
C GLY A 11 8.78 -42.50 2.32
N ARG A 12 9.96 -41.91 2.40
CA ARG A 12 10.15 -40.58 3.02
C ARG A 12 9.43 -39.55 2.17
N ALA A 13 8.28 -39.10 2.59
CA ALA A 13 7.66 -37.90 2.05
C ALA A 13 8.41 -36.68 2.59
N ALA A 14 9.26 -36.08 1.74
CA ALA A 14 9.74 -34.71 1.96
C ALA A 14 8.58 -33.77 1.82
N GLY A 15 8.07 -33.26 2.94
CA GLY A 15 7.04 -32.24 2.95
C GLY A 15 7.61 -30.93 2.40
N ILE A 16 7.29 -30.65 1.14
CA ILE A 16 7.42 -29.31 0.58
C ILE A 16 6.27 -28.51 1.21
N MET A 17 6.62 -27.71 2.19
CA MET A 17 5.71 -26.73 2.79
C MET A 17 5.51 -25.62 1.76
N GLY A 18 4.58 -25.84 0.83
CA GLY A 18 4.13 -24.87 -0.13
C GLY A 18 3.34 -23.81 0.63
N VAL A 19 3.86 -22.60 0.72
CA VAL A 19 3.10 -21.42 1.13
C VAL A 19 2.04 -21.22 0.06
N VAL A 20 0.81 -21.61 0.36
CA VAL A 20 -0.34 -21.32 -0.48
C VAL A 20 -0.69 -19.86 -0.26
N PHE A 21 -0.20 -18.98 -1.13
CA PHE A 21 -0.79 -17.67 -1.29
C PHE A 21 -2.17 -17.85 -1.90
N ALA A 22 -3.21 -17.74 -1.09
CA ALA A 22 -4.56 -17.70 -1.60
C ALA A 22 -4.69 -16.53 -2.57
N ALA A 23 -5.19 -16.80 -3.77
CA ALA A 23 -5.46 -15.78 -4.76
C ALA A 23 -6.61 -14.89 -4.27
N VAL A 24 -6.27 -13.74 -3.74
CA VAL A 24 -7.25 -12.73 -3.33
C VAL A 24 -7.26 -11.66 -4.40
N THR A 25 -8.33 -11.64 -5.17
CA THR A 25 -8.61 -10.56 -6.12
C THR A 25 -8.91 -9.30 -5.34
N ALA A 26 -8.03 -8.32 -5.44
CA ALA A 26 -8.30 -6.97 -4.96
C ALA A 26 -9.33 -6.33 -5.90
N LEU A 27 -10.57 -6.27 -5.46
CA LEU A 27 -11.60 -5.46 -6.11
C LEU A 27 -11.72 -4.14 -5.35
N SER A 28 -11.55 -3.06 -6.08
CA SER A 28 -11.97 -1.68 -5.80
C SER A 28 -11.27 -0.94 -4.67
N CYS A 29 -10.22 -0.19 -5.02
CA CYS A 29 -9.95 1.08 -4.37
C CYS A 29 -11.11 2.03 -4.65
N THR A 30 -11.93 2.33 -3.66
CA THR A 30 -13.01 3.30 -3.82
C THR A 30 -12.51 4.67 -3.34
N ALA A 31 -12.29 5.58 -4.28
CA ALA A 31 -12.12 6.99 -3.94
C ALA A 31 -13.47 7.53 -3.45
N TYR A 32 -13.57 7.92 -2.20
CA TYR A 32 -14.74 8.61 -1.68
C TYR A 32 -14.50 10.12 -1.75
N SER A 33 -15.05 10.79 -2.77
CA SER A 33 -15.07 12.24 -2.85
C SER A 33 -16.19 12.76 -1.96
N GLY A 34 -15.89 12.95 -0.67
CA GLY A 34 -16.79 13.61 0.26
C GLY A 34 -16.47 15.09 0.33
N ALA A 35 -17.42 15.94 -0.06
CA ALA A 35 -17.36 17.37 0.20
C ALA A 35 -17.33 17.59 1.72
N GLY A 36 -16.14 17.75 2.30
CA GLY A 36 -15.92 18.04 3.71
C GLY A 36 -15.85 19.54 3.92
N ARG A 37 -16.49 19.99 4.99
CA ARG A 37 -16.59 21.36 5.47
C ARG A 37 -15.27 22.11 5.44
N ASP A 38 -15.35 23.35 4.95
CA ASP A 38 -14.35 24.41 4.99
C ASP A 38 -13.73 24.56 6.39
N GLY A 39 -12.58 23.94 6.57
CA GLY A 39 -11.66 24.21 7.66
C GLY A 39 -10.47 24.93 7.05
N THR A 40 -10.45 26.24 7.14
CA THR A 40 -9.35 27.09 6.73
C THR A 40 -8.06 26.65 7.41
N LEU A 41 -7.21 25.91 6.68
CA LEU A 41 -5.79 25.80 6.99
C LEU A 41 -5.11 27.07 6.45
N ASP A 42 -5.22 28.13 7.23
CA ASP A 42 -4.53 29.38 6.99
C ASP A 42 -3.04 29.15 7.26
N GLY A 43 -2.22 29.21 6.22
CA GLY A 43 -0.77 29.27 6.35
C GLY A 43 0.12 28.58 5.32
N LEU A 44 -0.41 27.78 4.39
CA LEU A 44 0.38 27.15 3.34
C LEU A 44 -0.25 27.36 1.97
N THR A 45 -0.20 28.58 1.47
CA THR A 45 -0.55 28.90 0.09
C THR A 45 0.63 28.46 -0.81
N GLU A 46 0.57 27.24 -1.33
CA GLU A 46 1.23 26.96 -2.60
C GLU A 46 0.63 27.93 -3.64
N PRO A 47 1.45 28.56 -4.50
CA PRO A 47 0.97 29.55 -5.46
C PRO A 47 -0.11 28.94 -6.36
N ARG A 48 -1.20 29.67 -6.60
CA ARG A 48 -2.23 29.31 -7.59
C ARG A 48 -1.53 29.07 -8.92
N ARG A 49 -1.61 27.84 -9.42
CA ARG A 49 -1.04 27.50 -10.75
C ARG A 49 -1.77 28.29 -11.82
N SER A 50 -0.99 28.91 -12.68
CA SER A 50 -1.47 29.46 -13.94
C SER A 50 -1.95 28.34 -14.87
N PRO A 51 -2.85 28.61 -15.83
CA PRO A 51 -3.25 27.63 -16.85
C PRO A 51 -2.12 27.03 -17.67
N SER A 52 -0.94 27.72 -17.69
CA SER A 52 0.29 27.27 -18.34
C SER A 52 1.09 26.23 -17.53
N ASP A 53 0.72 25.99 -16.27
CA ASP A 53 1.46 25.11 -15.35
C ASP A 53 0.96 23.66 -15.36
N PHE A 54 0.03 23.33 -16.28
CA PHE A 54 -0.45 21.95 -16.40
C PHE A 54 0.61 21.09 -17.07
N ILE A 55 0.95 19.98 -16.40
CA ILE A 55 1.82 18.98 -16.99
C ILE A 55 1.01 18.18 -18.01
N SER A 56 1.56 18.00 -19.20
CA SER A 56 0.91 17.16 -20.19
C SER A 56 1.05 15.68 -19.83
N ARG A 57 0.01 14.89 -20.11
CA ARG A 57 0.05 13.43 -19.97
C ARG A 57 1.25 12.85 -20.75
N GLU A 58 1.52 13.37 -21.94
CA GLU A 58 2.67 12.97 -22.75
C GLU A 58 4.00 13.18 -22.03
N ALA A 59 4.19 14.30 -21.32
CA ALA A 59 5.40 14.55 -20.55
C ALA A 59 5.58 13.55 -19.41
N VAL A 60 4.49 13.16 -18.73
CA VAL A 60 4.54 12.13 -17.69
C VAL A 60 4.89 10.78 -18.30
N LEU A 61 4.23 10.39 -19.38
CA LEU A 61 4.46 9.10 -20.03
C LEU A 61 5.83 8.99 -20.69
N SER A 62 6.39 10.10 -21.21
CA SER A 62 7.76 10.10 -21.73
C SER A 62 8.83 9.89 -20.66
N ALA A 63 8.53 10.24 -19.40
CA ALA A 63 9.40 9.99 -18.26
C ALA A 63 9.16 8.60 -17.60
N ALA A 64 8.27 7.78 -18.17
CA ALA A 64 7.73 6.57 -17.57
C ALA A 64 8.47 5.23 -17.80
N PRO A 65 9.60 5.11 -18.57
CA PRO A 65 10.21 3.81 -18.80
C PRO A 65 10.51 3.07 -17.48
N GLY A 66 10.06 1.81 -17.39
CA GLY A 66 10.27 0.99 -16.20
C GLY A 66 9.39 1.35 -15.01
N THR A 67 8.26 2.02 -15.26
CA THR A 67 7.22 2.33 -14.26
C THR A 67 5.85 1.81 -14.71
N TYR A 68 4.88 1.82 -13.81
CA TYR A 68 3.45 1.61 -14.10
C TYR A 68 2.63 2.88 -13.84
N ILE A 69 3.22 4.06 -14.05
CA ILE A 69 2.55 5.35 -13.82
C ILE A 69 1.29 5.51 -14.69
N GLU A 70 1.25 4.88 -15.87
CA GLU A 70 0.07 4.89 -16.74
C GLU A 70 -1.14 4.28 -16.03
N ALA A 71 -0.99 3.12 -15.39
CA ALA A 71 -2.03 2.48 -14.61
C ALA A 71 -2.47 3.37 -13.42
N VAL A 72 -1.53 4.08 -12.78
CA VAL A 72 -1.86 5.06 -11.74
C VAL A 72 -2.74 6.18 -12.29
N LEU A 73 -2.41 6.72 -13.45
CA LEU A 73 -3.18 7.79 -14.07
C LEU A 73 -4.56 7.34 -14.56
N GLU A 74 -4.67 6.11 -15.05
CA GLU A 74 -5.95 5.53 -15.47
C GLU A 74 -6.90 5.38 -14.28
N ASP A 75 -6.42 4.85 -13.14
CA ASP A 75 -7.22 4.68 -11.93
C ASP A 75 -7.64 6.02 -11.28
N ARG A 76 -6.96 7.12 -11.59
CA ARG A 76 -7.11 8.43 -10.96
C ARG A 76 -7.62 9.52 -11.90
N ASP A 77 -8.33 9.16 -12.98
CA ASP A 77 -8.86 10.09 -13.96
C ASP A 77 -7.81 11.13 -14.42
N SER A 78 -6.59 10.66 -14.74
CA SER A 78 -5.45 11.50 -15.13
C SER A 78 -5.09 12.57 -14.07
N THR A 79 -5.22 12.23 -12.80
CA THR A 79 -4.85 13.11 -11.69
C THR A 79 -3.65 12.52 -10.93
N ILE A 80 -2.63 13.35 -10.70
CA ILE A 80 -1.54 13.02 -9.77
C ILE A 80 -2.05 13.23 -8.35
N GLU A 81 -2.28 12.14 -7.63
CA GLU A 81 -2.66 12.16 -6.22
C GLU A 81 -1.48 11.73 -5.35
N ARG A 82 -1.03 12.62 -4.47
CA ARG A 82 0.09 12.34 -3.57
C ARG A 82 0.08 13.23 -2.34
N TRP A 83 0.84 12.86 -1.33
CA TRP A 83 1.05 13.71 -0.16
C TRP A 83 1.92 14.93 -0.50
N PRO A 84 1.64 16.08 0.13
CA PRO A 84 2.54 17.21 0.03
C PRO A 84 3.89 16.90 0.68
N ALA A 85 4.97 17.31 0.02
CA ALA A 85 6.31 17.21 0.57
C ALA A 85 6.55 18.39 1.54
N HIS A 86 6.22 18.20 2.79
CA HIS A 86 6.51 19.22 3.81
C HIS A 86 7.95 19.11 4.27
N VAL A 87 8.74 20.14 3.97
CA VAL A 87 10.11 20.25 4.49
C VAL A 87 10.05 20.37 6.02
N GLY A 88 10.57 19.33 6.69
CA GLY A 88 10.68 19.33 8.16
C GLY A 88 9.49 18.78 8.95
N GLN A 89 8.36 18.51 8.32
CA GLN A 89 7.21 17.92 9.01
C GLN A 89 6.93 16.49 8.49
N PRO A 90 7.07 15.46 9.34
CA PRO A 90 6.74 14.09 8.95
C PRO A 90 5.21 13.90 8.88
N LEU A 91 4.75 13.04 7.98
CA LEU A 91 3.40 12.50 8.02
C LEU A 91 3.20 11.68 9.29
N ARG A 92 2.11 11.93 9.98
CA ARG A 92 1.79 11.28 11.24
C ARG A 92 1.01 10.01 10.97
N VAL A 93 1.52 8.90 11.46
CA VAL A 93 0.92 7.57 11.30
C VAL A 93 0.47 7.06 12.65
N TRP A 94 -0.79 6.71 12.76
CA TRP A 94 -1.31 5.99 13.91
C TRP A 94 -1.56 4.53 13.54
N ILE A 95 -1.13 3.63 14.41
CA ILE A 95 -1.40 2.19 14.29
C ILE A 95 -2.27 1.81 15.48
N ASP A 96 -3.43 1.23 15.23
CA ASP A 96 -4.36 0.82 16.27
C ASP A 96 -3.70 -0.17 17.24
N SER A 97 -3.71 0.17 18.51
CA SER A 97 -3.22 -0.68 19.59
C SER A 97 -4.36 -1.30 20.42
N THR A 98 -5.62 -1.01 20.06
CA THR A 98 -6.80 -1.45 20.83
C THR A 98 -7.02 -2.97 20.76
N PRO A 99 -6.90 -3.63 19.57
CA PRO A 99 -6.90 -5.08 19.55
C PRO A 99 -5.61 -5.61 20.18
N VAL A 100 -5.74 -6.44 21.18
CA VAL A 100 -4.58 -7.13 21.76
C VAL A 100 -4.16 -8.24 20.80
N LEU A 101 -3.20 -7.92 19.95
CA LEU A 101 -2.56 -8.90 19.10
C LEU A 101 -1.66 -9.80 19.96
N SER A 102 -1.77 -11.11 19.81
CA SER A 102 -1.07 -12.09 20.65
C SER A 102 -0.23 -13.06 19.81
N GLY A 103 0.68 -13.77 20.45
CA GLY A 103 1.53 -14.74 19.79
C GLY A 103 2.32 -14.11 18.64
N PRO A 104 2.44 -14.77 17.47
CA PRO A 104 3.15 -14.24 16.31
C PRO A 104 2.61 -12.90 15.78
N GLN A 105 1.31 -12.62 16.00
CA GLN A 105 0.66 -11.38 15.54
C GLN A 105 1.08 -10.16 16.36
N ALA A 106 1.63 -10.32 17.55
CA ALA A 106 2.10 -9.22 18.39
C ALA A 106 3.14 -8.32 17.69
N SER A 107 3.86 -8.86 16.69
CA SER A 107 4.85 -8.13 15.90
C SER A 107 4.29 -7.50 14.61
N PHE A 108 3.00 -7.63 14.31
CA PHE A 108 2.40 -7.04 13.10
C PHE A 108 2.52 -5.51 13.04
N PRO A 109 2.38 -4.75 14.14
CA PRO A 109 2.64 -3.32 14.12
C PRO A 109 4.06 -2.96 13.66
N ASP A 110 5.05 -3.79 13.97
CA ASP A 110 6.44 -3.55 13.53
C ASP A 110 6.61 -3.84 12.03
N ALA A 111 5.87 -4.81 11.48
CA ALA A 111 5.82 -5.03 10.04
C ALA A 111 5.26 -3.80 9.32
N VAL A 112 4.21 -3.17 9.86
CA VAL A 112 3.65 -1.93 9.32
C VAL A 112 4.67 -0.78 9.38
N ARG A 113 5.33 -0.56 10.52
CA ARG A 113 6.38 0.47 10.65
C ARG A 113 7.50 0.26 9.64
N SER A 114 7.90 -1.00 9.47
CA SER A 114 8.93 -1.39 8.49
C SER A 114 8.48 -1.09 7.05
N ALA A 115 7.19 -1.27 6.72
CA ALA A 115 6.67 -0.97 5.39
C ALA A 115 6.81 0.52 5.04
N PHE A 116 6.43 1.42 5.95
CA PHE A 116 6.65 2.87 5.76
C PHE A 116 8.13 3.19 5.56
N SER A 117 9.00 2.63 6.40
CA SER A 117 10.45 2.84 6.28
C SER A 117 10.99 2.32 4.95
N THR A 118 10.49 1.19 4.47
CA THR A 118 10.90 0.60 3.19
C THR A 118 10.56 1.51 2.01
N TRP A 119 9.36 2.12 2.00
CA TRP A 119 8.99 3.08 0.96
C TRP A 119 9.86 4.36 0.99
N VAL A 120 10.28 4.82 2.16
CA VAL A 120 11.24 5.94 2.24
C VAL A 120 12.55 5.60 1.52
N THR A 121 13.02 4.35 1.59
CA THR A 121 14.24 3.93 0.87
C THR A 121 14.09 3.98 -0.65
N ALA A 122 12.86 4.08 -1.18
CA ALA A 122 12.65 4.33 -2.60
C ALA A 122 13.03 5.75 -3.03
N GLY A 123 13.32 6.66 -2.11
CA GLY A 123 13.79 8.03 -2.39
C GLY A 123 12.66 9.04 -2.55
N ILE A 124 11.51 8.82 -1.92
CA ILE A 124 10.42 9.79 -1.85
C ILE A 124 10.74 10.90 -0.85
N PRO A 125 10.26 12.14 -1.06
CA PRO A 125 10.53 13.28 -0.18
C PRO A 125 9.59 13.30 1.04
N LEU A 126 9.32 12.13 1.64
CA LEU A 126 8.46 11.98 2.80
C LEU A 126 9.24 11.43 4.00
N ARG A 127 8.79 11.80 5.18
CA ARG A 127 9.17 11.21 6.46
C ARG A 127 7.92 10.82 7.21
N PHE A 128 8.02 9.85 8.11
CA PHE A 128 6.91 9.39 8.92
C PHE A 128 7.25 9.50 10.40
N SER A 129 6.25 9.86 11.21
CA SER A 129 6.30 9.79 12.67
C SER A 129 5.10 8.99 13.17
N PHE A 130 5.31 8.13 14.16
CA PHE A 130 4.24 7.35 14.73
C PHE A 130 3.67 8.07 15.95
N VAL A 131 2.35 8.30 15.93
CA VAL A 131 1.64 9.07 16.97
C VAL A 131 0.71 8.16 17.79
N PRO A 132 0.49 8.49 19.07
CA PRO A 132 -0.32 7.65 19.97
C PRO A 132 -1.83 7.80 19.76
N SER A 133 -2.28 8.86 19.08
CA SER A 133 -3.70 9.19 18.91
C SER A 133 -4.10 9.23 17.45
N SER A 134 -5.19 8.56 17.10
CA SER A 134 -5.76 8.58 15.74
C SER A 134 -6.27 9.98 15.33
N ARG A 135 -6.57 10.86 16.29
CA ARG A 135 -7.01 12.23 16.01
C ARG A 135 -5.91 13.09 15.41
N ASP A 136 -4.65 12.75 15.73
CA ASP A 136 -3.49 13.50 15.28
C ASP A 136 -2.84 12.88 14.03
N ALA A 137 -3.44 11.81 13.48
CA ALA A 137 -2.85 11.05 12.38
C ALA A 137 -3.35 11.52 11.02
N ASP A 138 -2.43 11.58 10.08
CA ASP A 138 -2.69 11.76 8.65
C ASP A 138 -3.00 10.40 8.00
N ILE A 139 -2.34 9.34 8.45
CA ILE A 139 -2.60 7.94 8.03
C ILE A 139 -2.95 7.12 9.26
N ARG A 140 -4.03 6.36 9.17
CA ARG A 140 -4.49 5.45 10.23
C ARG A 140 -4.42 4.02 9.77
N VAL A 141 -3.94 3.13 10.64
CA VAL A 141 -3.88 1.69 10.39
C VAL A 141 -4.75 0.97 11.41
N HIS A 142 -5.72 0.24 10.89
CA HIS A 142 -6.69 -0.55 11.66
C HIS A 142 -6.48 -2.04 11.42
N TRP A 143 -6.89 -2.84 12.40
CA TRP A 143 -6.88 -4.28 12.32
C TRP A 143 -8.30 -4.83 12.23
N THR A 144 -8.46 -5.91 11.49
CA THR A 144 -9.68 -6.73 11.49
C THR A 144 -9.31 -8.20 11.53
N ASP A 145 -10.23 -9.04 11.95
CA ASP A 145 -10.00 -10.49 11.87
C ASP A 145 -9.86 -10.92 10.40
N ARG A 146 -10.83 -10.57 9.56
CA ARG A 146 -10.90 -10.91 8.14
C ARG A 146 -11.49 -9.79 7.31
N LEU A 147 -11.22 -9.84 6.04
CA LEU A 147 -11.86 -9.04 4.99
C LEU A 147 -12.39 -10.00 3.91
N ASP A 148 -13.54 -9.67 3.33
CA ASP A 148 -14.10 -10.45 2.24
C ASP A 148 -13.18 -10.39 1.00
N HIS A 149 -12.70 -11.58 0.59
CA HIS A 149 -11.88 -11.79 -0.60
C HIS A 149 -10.56 -10.98 -0.67
N LYS A 150 -10.09 -10.39 0.43
CA LYS A 150 -8.85 -9.64 0.50
C LYS A 150 -8.20 -9.72 1.89
N THR A 151 -6.95 -9.29 1.99
CA THR A 151 -6.20 -9.28 3.26
C THR A 151 -5.81 -7.88 3.72
N GLY A 152 -5.98 -6.89 2.85
CA GLY A 152 -5.79 -5.49 3.15
C GLY A 152 -6.77 -4.62 2.36
N SER A 153 -6.92 -3.37 2.77
CA SER A 153 -7.71 -2.37 2.08
C SER A 153 -7.24 -0.98 2.47
N THR A 154 -7.06 -0.12 1.49
CA THR A 154 -6.69 1.28 1.70
C THR A 154 -7.75 2.17 1.09
N THR A 155 -8.16 3.18 1.85
CA THR A 155 -8.99 4.29 1.38
C THR A 155 -8.28 5.60 1.70
N TRP A 156 -8.58 6.65 0.92
CA TRP A 156 -7.95 7.96 1.11
C TRP A 156 -8.92 9.07 0.76
N ARG A 157 -8.54 10.27 1.16
CA ARG A 157 -9.20 11.52 0.76
C ARG A 157 -8.20 12.43 0.09
N THR A 158 -8.67 13.12 -0.94
CA THR A 158 -7.91 14.15 -1.63
C THR A 158 -8.63 15.50 -1.51
N ASP A 159 -7.87 16.57 -1.62
CA ASP A 159 -8.43 17.88 -1.88
C ASP A 159 -8.66 18.09 -3.40
N ARG A 160 -9.23 19.24 -3.77
CA ARG A 160 -9.51 19.63 -5.17
C ARG A 160 -8.24 19.78 -6.05
N ASN A 161 -7.06 19.80 -5.44
CA ASN A 161 -5.78 19.95 -6.13
C ASN A 161 -5.03 18.62 -6.23
N GLY A 162 -5.65 17.49 -5.83
CA GLY A 162 -5.01 16.16 -5.86
C GLY A 162 -4.08 15.88 -4.69
N TRP A 163 -4.03 16.74 -3.65
CA TRP A 163 -3.27 16.45 -2.45
C TRP A 163 -4.00 15.42 -1.60
N LEU A 164 -3.30 14.36 -1.23
CA LEU A 164 -3.78 13.44 -0.21
C LEU A 164 -3.84 14.16 1.14
N THR A 165 -4.96 14.03 1.82
CA THR A 165 -5.23 14.70 3.10
C THR A 165 -5.48 13.73 4.24
N GLN A 166 -5.88 12.51 3.91
CA GLN A 166 -6.11 11.43 4.87
C GLN A 166 -5.94 10.08 4.18
N GLY A 167 -5.39 9.09 4.89
CA GLY A 167 -5.34 7.70 4.50
C GLY A 167 -5.82 6.78 5.63
N ASP A 168 -6.61 5.76 5.30
CA ASP A 168 -7.06 4.74 6.24
C ASP A 168 -6.73 3.36 5.65
N ILE A 169 -5.88 2.61 6.34
CA ILE A 169 -5.46 1.26 5.99
C ILE A 169 -6.14 0.29 6.94
N THR A 170 -6.77 -0.75 6.42
CA THR A 170 -7.31 -1.86 7.21
C THR A 170 -6.58 -3.14 6.83
N LEU A 171 -6.01 -3.84 7.82
CA LEU A 171 -5.26 -5.07 7.63
C LEU A 171 -5.97 -6.22 8.35
N ALA A 172 -6.18 -7.33 7.63
CA ALA A 172 -6.70 -8.55 8.22
C ALA A 172 -5.58 -9.31 8.94
N THR A 173 -5.92 -9.98 10.05
CA THR A 173 -5.00 -10.85 10.78
C THR A 173 -5.08 -12.30 10.31
N HIS A 174 -6.14 -12.64 9.58
CA HIS A 174 -6.38 -13.97 8.99
C HIS A 174 -6.77 -13.84 7.52
N ILE A 175 -6.47 -14.86 6.72
CA ILE A 175 -6.98 -14.99 5.37
C ILE A 175 -8.46 -15.45 5.39
N SER A 176 -9.11 -15.43 4.24
CA SER A 176 -10.57 -15.71 4.14
C SER A 176 -10.99 -17.09 4.64
N ASP A 177 -10.12 -18.11 4.57
CA ASP A 177 -10.37 -19.46 5.10
C ASP A 177 -10.18 -19.57 6.62
N GLY A 178 -9.75 -18.50 7.28
CA GLY A 178 -9.53 -18.45 8.74
C GLY A 178 -8.13 -18.82 9.20
N GLN A 179 -7.20 -19.10 8.28
CA GLN A 179 -5.80 -19.29 8.65
C GLN A 179 -5.18 -17.95 9.06
N ALA A 180 -4.46 -17.94 10.19
CA ALA A 180 -3.73 -16.77 10.65
C ALA A 180 -2.61 -16.42 9.65
N LEU A 181 -2.45 -15.14 9.38
CA LEU A 181 -1.31 -14.65 8.61
C LEU A 181 -0.01 -14.84 9.39
N ASP A 182 1.03 -15.21 8.66
CA ASP A 182 2.39 -15.19 9.20
C ASP A 182 3.03 -13.80 9.02
N MET A 183 4.21 -13.62 9.60
CA MET A 183 4.95 -12.36 9.52
C MET A 183 5.36 -11.97 8.11
N ARG A 184 5.62 -12.97 7.24
CA ARG A 184 5.98 -12.72 5.84
C ARG A 184 4.78 -12.19 5.07
N GLY A 185 3.62 -12.84 5.23
CA GLY A 185 2.36 -12.39 4.65
C GLY A 185 1.98 -11.00 5.14
N MET A 186 2.07 -10.74 6.43
CA MET A 186 1.78 -9.40 6.98
C MET A 186 2.73 -8.32 6.43
N ARG A 187 4.03 -8.59 6.31
CA ARG A 187 4.98 -7.63 5.69
C ARG A 187 4.61 -7.31 4.26
N ALA A 188 4.27 -8.33 3.46
CA ALA A 188 3.89 -8.16 2.07
C ALA A 188 2.62 -7.32 1.94
N ILE A 189 1.58 -7.64 2.73
CA ILE A 189 0.31 -6.91 2.72
C ILE A 189 0.52 -5.47 3.21
N ALA A 190 1.22 -5.27 4.32
CA ALA A 190 1.50 -3.93 4.82
C ALA A 190 2.27 -3.07 3.80
N LEU A 191 3.24 -3.67 3.10
CA LEU A 191 4.01 -2.98 2.07
C LEU A 191 3.13 -2.57 0.89
N HIS A 192 2.21 -3.44 0.46
CA HIS A 192 1.24 -3.17 -0.60
C HIS A 192 0.26 -2.04 -0.19
N GLU A 193 -0.37 -2.16 0.96
CA GLU A 193 -1.37 -1.18 1.41
C GLU A 193 -0.76 0.20 1.70
N VAL A 194 0.47 0.24 2.22
CA VAL A 194 1.20 1.50 2.36
C VAL A 194 1.48 2.12 0.98
N GLY A 195 1.78 1.33 -0.05
CA GLY A 195 1.91 1.82 -1.43
C GLY A 195 0.66 2.56 -1.92
N HIS A 196 -0.54 1.99 -1.66
CA HIS A 196 -1.81 2.67 -1.96
C HIS A 196 -1.99 3.95 -1.15
N ALA A 197 -1.69 3.92 0.14
CA ALA A 197 -1.77 5.10 1.01
C ALA A 197 -0.79 6.21 0.58
N LEU A 198 0.24 5.88 -0.20
CA LEU A 198 1.19 6.84 -0.78
C LEU A 198 0.81 7.32 -2.18
N GLY A 199 -0.31 6.84 -2.74
CA GLY A 199 -0.83 7.28 -4.04
C GLY A 199 -0.60 6.32 -5.21
N LEU A 200 -0.03 5.13 -4.97
CA LEU A 200 0.13 4.13 -6.02
C LEU A 200 -1.17 3.36 -6.29
N SER A 201 -1.36 2.96 -7.53
CA SER A 201 -2.36 2.00 -7.98
C SER A 201 -1.73 0.64 -8.25
N HIS A 202 -2.54 -0.33 -8.70
CA HIS A 202 -2.03 -1.66 -9.00
C HIS A 202 -1.10 -1.68 -10.22
N SER A 203 -0.05 -2.51 -10.13
CA SER A 203 0.79 -2.91 -11.25
C SER A 203 0.24 -4.15 -11.93
N GLN A 204 0.39 -4.26 -13.25
CA GLN A 204 0.06 -5.47 -14.00
C GLN A 204 1.15 -6.55 -13.93
N ASN A 205 2.32 -6.23 -13.40
CA ASN A 205 3.44 -7.16 -13.30
C ASN A 205 3.40 -7.93 -11.97
N PRO A 206 3.26 -9.27 -11.98
CA PRO A 206 3.15 -10.08 -10.77
C PRO A 206 4.43 -10.12 -9.89
N LYS A 207 5.53 -9.50 -10.34
CA LYS A 207 6.78 -9.35 -9.59
C LYS A 207 6.83 -8.04 -8.79
N ASP A 208 5.87 -7.14 -8.98
CA ASP A 208 5.79 -5.90 -8.24
C ASP A 208 4.98 -6.12 -6.96
N ILE A 209 5.34 -5.40 -5.89
CA ILE A 209 4.56 -5.46 -4.64
C ILE A 209 3.15 -4.92 -4.86
N MET A 210 2.98 -3.97 -5.79
CA MET A 210 1.69 -3.39 -6.12
C MET A 210 0.84 -4.24 -7.09
N ALA A 211 1.23 -5.49 -7.37
CA ALA A 211 0.37 -6.39 -8.12
C ALA A 211 -0.92 -6.70 -7.32
N PRO A 212 -2.11 -6.82 -7.97
CA PRO A 212 -3.38 -7.12 -7.29
C PRO A 212 -3.32 -8.43 -6.50
N LEU A 213 -2.52 -9.39 -6.97
CA LEU A 213 -2.20 -10.63 -6.28
C LEU A 213 -0.77 -10.54 -5.76
N ILE A 214 -0.61 -10.29 -4.48
CA ILE A 214 0.69 -10.14 -3.82
C ILE A 214 1.43 -11.49 -3.83
N ARG A 215 2.60 -11.54 -4.48
CA ARG A 215 3.45 -12.74 -4.58
C ARG A 215 4.86 -12.52 -4.06
N VAL A 216 5.19 -11.29 -3.73
CA VAL A 216 6.51 -10.85 -3.26
C VAL A 216 6.37 -10.09 -1.95
N ASP A 217 7.46 -9.91 -1.24
CA ASP A 217 7.52 -9.20 0.04
C ASP A 217 8.59 -8.09 0.04
N VAL A 218 8.98 -7.65 -1.17
CA VAL A 218 9.97 -6.60 -1.39
C VAL A 218 9.51 -5.65 -2.51
N LEU A 219 10.01 -4.42 -2.51
CA LEU A 219 9.79 -3.47 -3.59
C LEU A 219 10.61 -3.88 -4.83
N SER A 220 9.95 -3.99 -5.97
CA SER A 220 10.61 -4.12 -7.26
C SER A 220 11.28 -2.80 -7.69
N LEU A 221 12.04 -2.84 -8.77
CA LEU A 221 12.56 -1.63 -9.39
C LEU A 221 11.44 -0.77 -9.96
N SER A 222 10.41 -1.39 -10.51
CA SER A 222 9.22 -0.71 -11.06
C SER A 222 8.43 0.01 -9.97
N ASP A 223 8.22 -0.62 -8.80
CA ASP A 223 7.59 0.03 -7.65
C ASP A 223 8.36 1.29 -7.23
N ARG A 224 9.68 1.17 -7.08
CA ARG A 224 10.56 2.28 -6.70
C ARG A 224 10.56 3.41 -7.72
N ASN A 225 10.62 3.08 -9.00
CA ASN A 225 10.63 4.07 -10.07
C ASN A 225 9.28 4.77 -10.19
N THR A 226 8.17 4.04 -10.04
CA THR A 226 6.83 4.61 -10.13
C THR A 226 6.57 5.60 -9.00
N ILE A 227 6.90 5.25 -7.76
CA ILE A 227 6.71 6.17 -6.64
C ILE A 227 7.59 7.42 -6.75
N LYS A 228 8.86 7.28 -7.18
CA LYS A 228 9.74 8.43 -7.43
C LYS A 228 9.17 9.35 -8.49
N LEU A 229 8.70 8.76 -9.60
CA LEU A 229 8.11 9.52 -10.69
C LEU A 229 6.84 10.25 -10.23
N LEU A 230 5.95 9.57 -9.50
CA LEU A 230 4.75 10.16 -8.92
C LEU A 230 5.08 11.40 -8.07
N TYR A 231 6.13 11.31 -7.25
CA TYR A 231 6.55 12.41 -6.36
C TYR A 231 7.44 13.47 -7.03
N SER A 232 7.89 13.25 -8.27
CA SER A 232 8.60 14.26 -9.05
C SER A 232 7.67 15.27 -9.70
N PHE A 233 6.39 14.93 -9.87
CA PHE A 233 5.39 15.82 -10.42
C PHE A 233 4.57 16.49 -9.31
N PRO A 234 4.07 17.69 -9.53
CA PRO A 234 3.10 18.31 -8.64
C PRO A 234 1.77 17.52 -8.62
N ALA A 235 1.04 17.55 -7.50
CA ALA A 235 -0.31 16.98 -7.42
C ALA A 235 -1.27 17.76 -8.32
N GLY A 236 -2.33 17.12 -8.79
CA GLY A 236 -3.39 17.72 -9.58
C GLY A 236 -3.63 17.05 -10.93
N PRO A 237 -4.65 17.51 -11.65
CA PRO A 237 -5.00 16.99 -12.95
C PRO A 237 -3.88 17.24 -13.97
N ILE A 238 -3.66 16.28 -14.85
CA ILE A 238 -2.78 16.38 -16.00
C ILE A 238 -3.63 16.38 -17.29
N ARG A 239 -3.12 16.97 -18.37
CA ARG A 239 -3.85 17.13 -19.65
C ARG A 239 -3.08 16.46 -20.80
#